data_63b08046fcb6c6be14904924d5734701
#
_entry.id   63b08046fcb6c6be14904924d5734701
#
_cell.length_a   1.000
_cell.length_b   1.000
_cell.length_c   1.000
_cell.angle_alpha   90.00
_cell.angle_beta   90.00
_cell.angle_gamma   90.00
#
_symmetry.space_group_name_H-M   'P 1'
#
loop_
_entity.id
_entity.type
_entity.pdbx_description
1 polymer ?
#
loop_
_entity_poly.entity_id
_entity_poly.type
_entity_poly.pdbx_seq_one_letter_code
_entity_poly.pdbx_strand_id
1 'polypeptide(L)'
;MQIAYDKDSLESFSSEALEVSSNNVILIDEYLENAKEIDVDIIRDKNGEIFIAGIMEHIEEAGIHSGDSACSLPPYSVSKETQNKIIEWVSKIANEIDVVGLMNTQLAIKDKKIYVLEVNPRASRTVPFVAKSKGIPVAKIAAKVMVGENLNSILNDYKINELKNFNVKESVFPFNKFDGVDLILGPEMKSTGEVMGIDETFLSSYIKSQIACGNILPSKGTVFISIDNDNKKFIIEIAQKLKELDFNLLATKGTAEYLNTNNIKTKIVNKVKEGNPHVVDSLINNEIQLVINTTKTQSSIRDSYSIRRTSLMYNIPYYTTIAGAKVAVDAIEHMKTQEFTIKSLQTIN
;
A
#
# COMPACT_ATOMS: atom_id res chain seq x y z
N MET A 1 -4.80 -17.56 3.35
CA MET A 1 -3.68 -17.09 4.21
C MET A 1 -4.27 -16.20 5.30
N GLN A 2 -3.81 -16.35 6.58
CA GLN A 2 -4.32 -15.59 7.72
C GLN A 2 -3.16 -15.16 8.62
N ILE A 3 -3.30 -14.02 9.30
CA ILE A 3 -2.29 -13.52 10.25
C ILE A 3 -2.79 -13.84 11.66
N ALA A 4 -2.00 -14.62 12.41
CA ALA A 4 -2.28 -14.94 13.80
C ALA A 4 -1.47 -13.99 14.71
N TYR A 5 -2.15 -13.28 15.62
CA TYR A 5 -1.52 -12.35 16.56
C TYR A 5 -1.37 -12.93 17.96
N ASP A 6 -1.98 -14.08 18.22
CA ASP A 6 -1.92 -14.80 19.48
C ASP A 6 -1.97 -16.31 19.25
N LYS A 7 -1.75 -17.08 20.33
CA LYS A 7 -1.71 -18.54 20.27
C LYS A 7 -3.07 -19.14 19.91
N ASP A 8 -4.16 -18.58 20.40
CA ASP A 8 -5.51 -19.12 20.17
C ASP A 8 -5.90 -18.95 18.69
N SER A 9 -5.62 -17.79 18.09
CA SER A 9 -5.83 -17.57 16.65
C SER A 9 -4.90 -18.45 15.80
N LEU A 10 -3.65 -18.69 16.23
CA LEU A 10 -2.74 -19.58 15.51
C LEU A 10 -3.26 -21.03 15.50
N GLU A 11 -3.74 -21.54 16.64
CA GLU A 11 -4.31 -22.89 16.75
C GLU A 11 -5.59 -23.03 15.90
N SER A 12 -6.48 -22.04 15.94
CA SER A 12 -7.71 -22.02 15.14
C SER A 12 -7.41 -22.02 13.64
N PHE A 13 -6.58 -21.10 13.19
CA PHE A 13 -6.24 -20.97 11.76
C PHE A 13 -5.43 -22.16 11.23
N SER A 14 -4.57 -22.74 12.07
CA SER A 14 -3.85 -23.96 11.70
C SER A 14 -4.79 -25.14 11.51
N SER A 15 -5.79 -25.29 12.39
CA SER A 15 -6.79 -26.34 12.28
C SER A 15 -7.63 -26.20 11.00
N GLU A 16 -8.13 -24.99 10.73
CA GLU A 16 -8.87 -24.68 9.50
C GLU A 16 -8.03 -24.96 8.24
N ALA A 17 -6.75 -24.55 8.25
CA ALA A 17 -5.86 -24.74 7.12
C ALA A 17 -5.55 -26.22 6.87
N LEU A 18 -5.42 -27.03 7.92
CA LEU A 18 -5.19 -28.47 7.81
C LEU A 18 -6.40 -29.19 7.22
N GLU A 19 -7.64 -28.75 7.53
CA GLU A 19 -8.86 -29.32 6.93
C GLU A 19 -8.94 -29.11 5.41
N VAL A 20 -8.42 -27.97 4.91
CA VAL A 20 -8.42 -27.62 3.48
C VAL A 20 -7.21 -28.20 2.75
N SER A 21 -6.12 -28.48 3.46
CA SER A 21 -4.88 -28.98 2.88
C SER A 21 -4.99 -30.43 2.46
N SER A 22 -4.78 -30.72 1.17
CA SER A 22 -4.83 -32.08 0.62
C SER A 22 -3.76 -33.03 1.18
N ASN A 23 -2.66 -32.50 1.71
CA ASN A 23 -1.52 -33.25 2.21
C ASN A 23 -1.32 -33.12 3.73
N ASN A 24 -2.25 -32.49 4.46
CA ASN A 24 -2.12 -32.17 5.88
C ASN A 24 -0.82 -31.42 6.23
N VAL A 25 -0.33 -30.58 5.29
CA VAL A 25 0.85 -29.74 5.47
C VAL A 25 0.45 -28.29 5.35
N ILE A 26 0.88 -27.49 6.30
CA ILE A 26 0.70 -26.02 6.29
C ILE A 26 2.06 -25.35 6.44
N LEU A 27 2.19 -24.16 5.87
CA LEU A 27 3.34 -23.30 6.05
C LEU A 27 3.00 -22.24 7.11
N ILE A 28 3.88 -22.06 8.07
CA ILE A 28 3.79 -21.03 9.10
C ILE A 28 5.07 -20.20 9.03
N ASP A 29 4.92 -18.92 8.73
CA ASP A 29 6.04 -17.98 8.62
C ASP A 29 5.99 -16.93 9.74
N GLU A 30 7.16 -16.35 10.08
CA GLU A 30 7.20 -15.16 10.92
C GLU A 30 6.59 -13.97 10.19
N TYR A 31 5.59 -13.33 10.81
CA TYR A 31 5.00 -12.11 10.27
C TYR A 31 5.90 -10.90 10.51
N LEU A 32 6.32 -10.24 9.45
CA LEU A 32 7.18 -9.06 9.48
C LEU A 32 6.33 -7.78 9.66
N GLU A 33 5.84 -7.56 10.88
CA GLU A 33 4.99 -6.42 11.19
C GLU A 33 5.68 -5.07 10.89
N ASN A 34 4.93 -4.12 10.30
CA ASN A 34 5.40 -2.80 9.87
C ASN A 34 6.61 -2.86 8.90
N ALA A 35 6.80 -3.96 8.19
CA ALA A 35 7.82 -4.05 7.16
C ALA A 35 7.36 -3.34 5.89
N LYS A 36 8.30 -2.71 5.22
CA LYS A 36 8.10 -2.06 3.93
C LYS A 36 8.20 -3.09 2.82
N GLU A 37 7.19 -3.20 1.97
CA GLU A 37 7.21 -4.13 0.85
C GLU A 37 7.78 -3.49 -0.41
N ILE A 38 8.52 -4.29 -1.17
CA ILE A 38 9.17 -3.90 -2.43
C ILE A 38 8.87 -4.97 -3.48
N ASP A 39 8.31 -4.55 -4.58
CA ASP A 39 8.16 -5.38 -5.78
C ASP A 39 9.27 -5.05 -6.80
N VAL A 40 9.87 -6.07 -7.37
CA VAL A 40 10.87 -5.91 -8.45
C VAL A 40 10.49 -6.75 -9.65
N ASP A 41 10.27 -6.09 -10.78
CA ASP A 41 10.05 -6.74 -12.07
C ASP A 41 11.33 -6.70 -12.90
N ILE A 42 11.73 -7.85 -13.42
CA ILE A 42 12.89 -7.97 -14.31
C ILE A 42 12.56 -8.77 -15.56
N ILE A 43 13.40 -8.60 -16.60
CA ILE A 43 13.46 -9.49 -17.75
C ILE A 43 14.88 -10.07 -17.80
N ARG A 44 15.00 -11.40 -17.97
CA ARG A 44 16.29 -12.07 -18.20
C ARG A 44 16.20 -12.92 -19.49
N ASP A 45 17.26 -12.89 -20.29
CA ASP A 45 17.37 -13.76 -21.47
C ASP A 45 18.17 -15.04 -21.19
N LYS A 46 18.19 -15.96 -22.16
CA LYS A 46 18.90 -17.24 -22.06
C LYS A 46 20.43 -17.12 -21.90
N ASN A 47 21.00 -15.94 -22.21
CA ASN A 47 22.42 -15.67 -22.08
C ASN A 47 22.79 -15.11 -20.69
N GLY A 48 21.78 -14.86 -19.82
CA GLY A 48 21.97 -14.31 -18.49
C GLY A 48 21.94 -12.75 -18.45
N GLU A 49 21.63 -12.10 -19.57
CA GLU A 49 21.47 -10.64 -19.59
C GLU A 49 20.17 -10.27 -18.86
N ILE A 50 20.26 -9.26 -17.97
CA ILE A 50 19.15 -8.86 -17.10
C ILE A 50 18.82 -7.38 -17.31
N PHE A 51 17.54 -7.09 -17.46
CA PHE A 51 16.98 -5.75 -17.45
C PHE A 51 16.05 -5.57 -16.24
N ILE A 52 16.37 -4.64 -15.37
CA ILE A 52 15.51 -4.24 -14.25
C ILE A 52 14.39 -3.35 -14.80
N ALA A 53 13.21 -3.93 -14.97
CA ALA A 53 12.06 -3.21 -15.49
C ALA A 53 11.55 -2.18 -14.49
N GLY A 54 11.48 -2.51 -13.19
CA GLY A 54 11.09 -1.56 -12.15
C GLY A 54 11.35 -2.09 -10.74
N ILE A 55 11.62 -1.15 -9.83
CA ILE A 55 11.63 -1.37 -8.38
C ILE A 55 10.53 -0.48 -7.82
N MET A 56 9.52 -1.07 -7.20
CA MET A 56 8.36 -0.38 -6.66
C MET A 56 8.34 -0.47 -5.14
N GLU A 57 8.09 0.62 -4.47
CA GLU A 57 7.92 0.69 -3.02
C GLU A 57 6.43 0.81 -2.69
N HIS A 58 5.90 -0.12 -1.89
CA HIS A 58 4.51 -0.07 -1.43
C HIS A 58 4.33 0.97 -0.33
N ILE A 59 3.14 1.58 -0.29
CA ILE A 59 2.76 2.55 0.74
C ILE A 59 2.24 1.80 1.96
N GLU A 60 1.38 0.81 1.75
CA GLU A 60 0.94 -0.09 2.80
C GLU A 60 2.06 -1.04 3.21
N GLU A 61 1.97 -1.53 4.44
CA GLU A 61 2.94 -2.48 4.98
C GLU A 61 2.84 -3.87 4.36
N ALA A 62 3.91 -4.65 4.45
CA ALA A 62 3.97 -6.02 3.96
C ALA A 62 2.87 -6.89 4.60
N GLY A 63 2.28 -7.78 3.78
CA GLY A 63 1.16 -8.63 4.15
C GLY A 63 -0.17 -8.23 3.52
N ILE A 64 -0.22 -7.08 2.85
CA ILE A 64 -1.32 -6.69 1.97
C ILE A 64 -0.95 -7.09 0.54
N HIS A 65 -1.89 -7.72 -0.18
CA HIS A 65 -1.64 -8.16 -1.55
C HIS A 65 -1.16 -7.01 -2.45
N SER A 66 -0.10 -7.22 -3.23
CA SER A 66 0.52 -6.19 -4.08
C SER A 66 -0.45 -5.55 -5.09
N GLY A 67 -1.49 -6.27 -5.50
CA GLY A 67 -2.58 -5.75 -6.32
C GLY A 67 -3.47 -4.75 -5.60
N ASP A 68 -3.50 -4.77 -4.26
CA ASP A 68 -4.36 -3.93 -3.42
C ASP A 68 -3.60 -2.76 -2.79
N SER A 69 -2.28 -2.86 -2.69
CA SER A 69 -1.44 -1.78 -2.17
C SER A 69 -1.23 -0.67 -3.19
N ALA A 70 -1.20 0.56 -2.72
CA ALA A 70 -0.62 1.66 -3.49
C ALA A 70 0.89 1.48 -3.59
N CYS A 71 1.50 1.80 -4.73
CA CYS A 71 2.95 1.71 -4.85
C CYS A 71 3.54 2.83 -5.71
N SER A 72 4.78 3.19 -5.40
CA SER A 72 5.55 4.24 -6.08
C SER A 72 6.68 3.65 -6.94
N LEU A 73 6.81 4.16 -8.14
CA LEU A 73 7.93 3.94 -9.05
C LEU A 73 8.48 5.29 -9.52
N PRO A 74 9.73 5.66 -9.20
CA PRO A 74 10.70 4.93 -8.38
C PRO A 74 10.31 4.86 -6.90
N PRO A 75 11.04 4.06 -6.08
CA PRO A 75 10.90 4.08 -4.63
C PRO A 75 11.08 5.48 -4.05
N TYR A 76 10.21 5.87 -3.12
CA TYR A 76 10.19 7.23 -2.55
C TYR A 76 10.98 7.36 -1.25
N SER A 77 11.22 6.26 -0.53
CA SER A 77 11.89 6.29 0.76
C SER A 77 13.06 5.29 0.89
N VAL A 78 13.22 4.35 -0.05
CA VAL A 78 14.31 3.37 -0.03
C VAL A 78 15.60 3.96 -0.61
N SER A 79 16.69 3.90 0.15
CA SER A 79 17.98 4.44 -0.26
C SER A 79 18.55 3.76 -1.51
N LYS A 80 19.35 4.48 -2.29
CA LYS A 80 20.04 3.91 -3.47
C LYS A 80 20.94 2.72 -3.11
N GLU A 81 21.58 2.75 -1.95
CA GLU A 81 22.38 1.62 -1.47
C GLU A 81 21.53 0.36 -1.30
N THR A 82 20.35 0.51 -0.68
CA THR A 82 19.41 -0.61 -0.50
C THR A 82 18.85 -1.09 -1.84
N GLN A 83 18.50 -0.16 -2.75
CA GLN A 83 18.07 -0.52 -4.11
C GLN A 83 19.13 -1.32 -4.85
N ASN A 84 20.41 -0.94 -4.76
CA ASN A 84 21.51 -1.66 -5.38
C ASN A 84 21.68 -3.08 -4.82
N LYS A 85 21.54 -3.26 -3.50
CA LYS A 85 21.54 -4.60 -2.88
C LYS A 85 20.37 -5.45 -3.38
N ILE A 86 19.19 -4.86 -3.51
CA ILE A 86 18.00 -5.53 -4.05
C ILE A 86 18.27 -5.99 -5.48
N ILE A 87 18.82 -5.12 -6.34
CA ILE A 87 19.17 -5.46 -7.73
C ILE A 87 20.16 -6.64 -7.76
N GLU A 88 21.19 -6.60 -6.93
CA GLU A 88 22.17 -7.69 -6.83
C GLU A 88 21.49 -9.02 -6.45
N TRP A 89 20.65 -9.01 -5.42
CA TRP A 89 19.95 -10.21 -4.94
C TRP A 89 18.99 -10.78 -5.98
N VAL A 90 18.15 -9.93 -6.57
CA VAL A 90 17.18 -10.33 -7.59
C VAL A 90 17.89 -10.88 -8.84
N SER A 91 19.01 -10.27 -9.22
CA SER A 91 19.83 -10.77 -10.36
C SER A 91 20.46 -12.13 -10.07
N LYS A 92 20.98 -12.35 -8.85
CA LYS A 92 21.50 -13.67 -8.44
C LYS A 92 20.39 -14.73 -8.46
N ILE A 93 19.21 -14.42 -7.90
CA ILE A 93 18.07 -15.34 -7.90
C ILE A 93 17.68 -15.69 -9.34
N ALA A 94 17.52 -14.70 -10.21
CA ALA A 94 17.14 -14.93 -11.61
C ALA A 94 18.13 -15.81 -12.36
N ASN A 95 19.44 -15.67 -12.09
CA ASN A 95 20.47 -16.50 -12.67
C ASN A 95 20.46 -17.92 -12.12
N GLU A 96 20.27 -18.09 -10.81
CA GLU A 96 20.28 -19.40 -10.15
C GLU A 96 19.11 -20.29 -10.59
N ILE A 97 17.95 -19.71 -10.85
CA ILE A 97 16.77 -20.45 -11.33
C ILE A 97 16.58 -20.41 -12.85
N ASP A 98 17.56 -19.90 -13.59
CA ASP A 98 17.60 -19.85 -15.07
C ASP A 98 16.35 -19.26 -15.72
N VAL A 99 15.86 -18.13 -15.19
CA VAL A 99 14.68 -17.46 -15.75
C VAL A 99 14.94 -17.05 -17.21
N VAL A 100 13.96 -17.32 -18.07
CA VAL A 100 13.88 -16.75 -19.43
C VAL A 100 12.54 -16.04 -19.57
N GLY A 101 12.59 -14.73 -19.70
CA GLY A 101 11.40 -13.86 -19.71
C GLY A 101 11.26 -13.03 -18.44
N LEU A 102 10.03 -12.82 -17.98
CA LEU A 102 9.73 -12.02 -16.80
C LEU A 102 9.88 -12.81 -15.50
N MET A 103 10.39 -12.11 -14.50
CA MET A 103 10.35 -12.54 -13.10
C MET A 103 9.96 -11.35 -12.22
N ASN A 104 9.04 -11.60 -11.30
CA ASN A 104 8.73 -10.69 -10.19
C ASN A 104 9.30 -11.26 -8.90
N THR A 105 9.88 -10.40 -8.08
CA THR A 105 10.35 -10.75 -6.74
C THR A 105 9.73 -9.80 -5.75
N GLN A 106 9.05 -10.35 -4.74
CA GLN A 106 8.53 -9.60 -3.60
C GLN A 106 9.51 -9.68 -2.44
N LEU A 107 9.85 -8.52 -1.89
CA LEU A 107 10.79 -8.39 -0.77
C LEU A 107 10.16 -7.53 0.31
N ALA A 108 10.62 -7.75 1.55
CA ALA A 108 10.29 -6.89 2.67
C ALA A 108 11.57 -6.26 3.25
N ILE A 109 11.47 -5.02 3.71
CA ILE A 109 12.55 -4.34 4.43
C ILE A 109 12.07 -4.05 5.84
N LYS A 110 12.76 -4.62 6.83
CA LYS A 110 12.53 -4.38 8.25
C LYS A 110 13.87 -4.18 8.96
N ASP A 111 13.99 -3.14 9.76
CA ASP A 111 15.19 -2.84 10.55
C ASP A 111 16.49 -2.86 9.69
N LYS A 112 16.43 -2.28 8.48
CA LYS A 112 17.51 -2.26 7.47
C LYS A 112 17.92 -3.62 6.92
N LYS A 113 17.20 -4.71 7.26
CA LYS A 113 17.37 -6.03 6.68
C LYS A 113 16.39 -6.24 5.53
N ILE A 114 16.86 -6.91 4.49
CA ILE A 114 16.05 -7.30 3.33
C ILE A 114 15.67 -8.77 3.49
N TYR A 115 14.42 -9.07 3.26
CA TYR A 115 13.86 -10.43 3.26
C TYR A 115 13.25 -10.70 1.89
N VAL A 116 13.46 -11.90 1.35
CA VAL A 116 12.76 -12.38 0.15
C VAL A 116 11.47 -13.04 0.61
N LEU A 117 10.33 -12.53 0.15
CA LEU A 117 9.02 -13.10 0.48
C LEU A 117 8.65 -14.19 -0.52
N GLU A 118 8.66 -13.85 -1.82
CA GLU A 118 8.40 -14.81 -2.89
C GLU A 118 9.07 -14.41 -4.20
N VAL A 119 9.26 -15.41 -5.06
CA VAL A 119 9.80 -15.24 -6.42
C VAL A 119 8.83 -15.87 -7.41
N ASN A 120 8.39 -15.08 -8.36
CA ASN A 120 7.40 -15.46 -9.37
C ASN A 120 8.05 -15.39 -10.77
N PRO A 121 8.52 -16.50 -11.37
CA PRO A 121 9.11 -16.50 -12.71
C PRO A 121 8.00 -16.42 -13.79
N ARG A 122 7.26 -15.36 -13.77
CA ARG A 122 6.13 -15.04 -14.65
C ARG A 122 5.88 -13.54 -14.66
N ALA A 123 5.01 -13.06 -15.57
CA ALA A 123 4.51 -11.69 -15.53
C ALA A 123 3.74 -11.43 -14.23
N SER A 124 4.00 -10.26 -13.63
CA SER A 124 3.28 -9.75 -12.47
C SER A 124 2.13 -8.84 -12.88
N ARG A 125 1.28 -8.47 -11.92
CA ARG A 125 0.22 -7.48 -12.11
C ARG A 125 0.77 -6.06 -12.23
N THR A 126 2.00 -5.82 -11.74
CA THR A 126 2.67 -4.52 -11.80
C THR A 126 3.31 -4.23 -13.16
N VAL A 127 3.50 -5.22 -14.03
CA VAL A 127 4.09 -5.05 -15.37
C VAL A 127 3.39 -3.97 -16.22
N PRO A 128 2.05 -3.88 -16.30
CA PRO A 128 1.38 -2.81 -17.03
C PRO A 128 1.66 -1.41 -16.46
N PHE A 129 1.72 -1.28 -15.14
CA PHE A 129 2.07 -0.04 -14.46
C PHE A 129 3.52 0.38 -14.78
N VAL A 130 4.48 -0.55 -14.63
CA VAL A 130 5.89 -0.31 -14.97
C VAL A 130 6.06 0.08 -16.43
N ALA A 131 5.39 -0.63 -17.33
CA ALA A 131 5.46 -0.36 -18.77
C ALA A 131 4.97 1.06 -19.12
N LYS A 132 3.84 1.47 -18.55
CA LYS A 132 3.29 2.83 -18.75
C LYS A 132 4.18 3.90 -18.12
N SER A 133 4.69 3.66 -16.92
CA SER A 133 5.57 4.60 -16.21
C SER A 133 6.87 4.87 -16.94
N LYS A 134 7.44 3.84 -17.57
CA LYS A 134 8.72 3.94 -18.31
C LYS A 134 8.55 4.23 -19.81
N GLY A 135 7.34 4.14 -20.34
CA GLY A 135 7.08 4.29 -21.77
C GLY A 135 7.68 3.16 -22.62
N ILE A 136 7.91 1.97 -22.05
CA ILE A 136 8.49 0.81 -22.74
C ILE A 136 7.55 -0.41 -22.68
N PRO A 137 7.43 -1.20 -23.75
CA PRO A 137 6.52 -2.33 -23.81
C PRO A 137 7.10 -3.58 -23.13
N VAL A 138 7.23 -3.58 -21.79
CA VAL A 138 7.89 -4.62 -20.99
C VAL A 138 7.42 -6.04 -21.36
N ALA A 139 6.10 -6.26 -21.46
CA ALA A 139 5.54 -7.58 -21.80
C ALA A 139 5.94 -8.02 -23.24
N LYS A 140 5.97 -7.09 -24.20
CA LYS A 140 6.41 -7.39 -25.58
C LYS A 140 7.89 -7.75 -25.63
N ILE A 141 8.74 -7.02 -24.87
CA ILE A 141 10.17 -7.33 -24.78
C ILE A 141 10.36 -8.73 -24.19
N ALA A 142 9.65 -9.06 -23.11
CA ALA A 142 9.73 -10.37 -22.50
C ALA A 142 9.28 -11.49 -23.44
N ALA A 143 8.20 -11.28 -24.20
CA ALA A 143 7.74 -12.26 -25.19
C ALA A 143 8.78 -12.53 -26.28
N LYS A 144 9.48 -11.51 -26.79
CA LYS A 144 10.58 -11.66 -27.74
C LYS A 144 11.76 -12.43 -27.15
N VAL A 145 12.12 -12.14 -25.91
CA VAL A 145 13.16 -12.87 -25.17
C VAL A 145 12.78 -14.34 -25.03
N MET A 146 11.54 -14.67 -24.70
CA MET A 146 11.06 -16.05 -24.55
C MET A 146 11.10 -16.86 -25.85
N VAL A 147 10.97 -16.22 -27.00
CA VAL A 147 11.15 -16.88 -28.31
C VAL A 147 12.59 -16.87 -28.80
N GLY A 148 13.55 -16.43 -27.98
CA GLY A 148 14.98 -16.58 -28.19
C GLY A 148 15.70 -15.37 -28.73
N GLU A 149 15.07 -14.19 -28.87
CA GLU A 149 15.75 -12.95 -29.22
C GLU A 149 16.67 -12.50 -28.08
N ASN A 150 17.78 -11.85 -28.42
CA ASN A 150 18.73 -11.33 -27.43
C ASN A 150 18.19 -10.03 -26.80
N LEU A 151 18.22 -9.97 -25.46
CA LEU A 151 17.65 -8.86 -24.71
C LEU A 151 18.31 -7.51 -25.05
N ASN A 152 19.65 -7.44 -25.09
CA ASN A 152 20.37 -6.21 -25.42
C ASN A 152 20.06 -5.71 -26.83
N SER A 153 19.90 -6.63 -27.79
CA SER A 153 19.51 -6.26 -29.16
C SER A 153 18.12 -5.64 -29.20
N ILE A 154 17.16 -6.20 -28.44
CA ILE A 154 15.79 -5.66 -28.33
C ILE A 154 15.81 -4.27 -27.65
N LEU A 155 16.58 -4.13 -26.58
CA LEU A 155 16.61 -2.89 -25.79
C LEU A 155 17.20 -1.71 -26.56
N ASN A 156 18.06 -1.95 -27.54
CA ASN A 156 18.61 -0.91 -28.42
C ASN A 156 17.53 -0.17 -29.26
N ASP A 157 16.39 -0.80 -29.47
CA ASP A 157 15.25 -0.19 -30.19
C ASP A 157 14.47 0.82 -29.33
N TYR A 158 14.74 0.88 -28.03
CA TYR A 158 13.99 1.70 -27.06
C TYR A 158 14.88 2.71 -26.36
N LYS A 159 14.35 3.92 -26.14
CA LYS A 159 15.00 4.90 -25.25
C LYS A 159 14.71 4.51 -23.79
N ILE A 160 15.70 3.91 -23.14
CA ILE A 160 15.61 3.60 -21.73
C ILE A 160 16.18 4.76 -20.93
N ASN A 161 15.31 5.67 -20.51
CA ASN A 161 15.67 6.82 -19.69
C ASN A 161 15.44 6.52 -18.21
N GLU A 162 16.21 7.19 -17.34
CA GLU A 162 15.85 7.27 -15.94
C GLU A 162 14.51 8.00 -15.78
N LEU A 163 13.69 7.53 -14.84
CA LEU A 163 12.42 8.19 -14.51
C LEU A 163 12.70 9.58 -13.93
N LYS A 164 12.17 10.61 -14.55
CA LYS A 164 12.24 11.98 -14.05
C LYS A 164 11.10 12.31 -13.08
N ASN A 165 10.03 11.54 -13.15
CA ASN A 165 8.81 11.71 -12.37
C ASN A 165 8.61 10.52 -11.45
N PHE A 166 7.89 10.76 -10.35
CA PHE A 166 7.28 9.69 -9.58
C PHE A 166 5.98 9.26 -10.27
N ASN A 167 5.73 7.98 -10.24
CA ASN A 167 4.52 7.36 -10.71
C ASN A 167 3.93 6.60 -9.54
N VAL A 168 2.70 6.89 -9.16
CA VAL A 168 2.02 6.20 -8.06
C VAL A 168 0.83 5.45 -8.63
N LYS A 169 0.83 4.13 -8.43
CA LYS A 169 -0.32 3.27 -8.69
C LYS A 169 -1.23 3.31 -7.46
N GLU A 170 -2.52 3.44 -7.68
CA GLU A 170 -3.54 3.28 -6.65
C GLU A 170 -4.57 2.24 -7.09
N SER A 171 -5.02 1.41 -6.17
CA SER A 171 -5.96 0.33 -6.45
C SER A 171 -7.39 0.81 -6.41
N VAL A 172 -8.23 0.26 -7.29
CA VAL A 172 -9.67 0.56 -7.34
C VAL A 172 -10.46 -0.63 -6.80
N PHE A 173 -11.28 -0.36 -5.79
CA PHE A 173 -12.06 -1.37 -5.10
C PHE A 173 -13.56 -1.27 -5.42
N PRO A 174 -14.25 -2.39 -5.68
CA PRO A 174 -15.69 -2.40 -5.94
C PRO A 174 -16.53 -2.48 -4.68
N PHE A 175 -16.00 -2.11 -3.51
CA PHE A 175 -16.64 -2.32 -2.20
C PHE A 175 -18.02 -1.68 -2.07
N ASN A 176 -18.27 -0.57 -2.78
CA ASN A 176 -19.57 0.10 -2.80
C ASN A 176 -20.64 -0.66 -3.61
N LYS A 177 -20.25 -1.65 -4.43
CA LYS A 177 -21.16 -2.45 -5.27
C LYS A 177 -21.61 -3.74 -4.57
N PHE A 178 -20.97 -4.12 -3.48
CA PHE A 178 -21.24 -5.37 -2.77
C PHE A 178 -21.57 -5.10 -1.31
N ASP A 179 -22.77 -5.53 -0.89
CA ASP A 179 -23.18 -5.44 0.50
C ASP A 179 -22.38 -6.43 1.37
N GLY A 180 -22.05 -6.00 2.58
CA GLY A 180 -21.40 -6.84 3.56
C GLY A 180 -19.88 -7.04 3.40
N VAL A 181 -19.24 -6.52 2.34
CA VAL A 181 -17.79 -6.61 2.16
C VAL A 181 -17.07 -5.63 3.09
N ASP A 182 -16.02 -6.11 3.77
CA ASP A 182 -15.17 -5.28 4.63
C ASP A 182 -14.01 -4.65 3.83
N LEU A 183 -13.66 -3.42 4.20
CA LEU A 183 -12.58 -2.62 3.60
C LEU A 183 -11.17 -3.06 4.01
N ILE A 184 -11.05 -3.90 5.05
CA ILE A 184 -9.73 -4.35 5.51
C ILE A 184 -9.05 -5.13 4.40
N LEU A 185 -7.85 -4.70 4.05
CA LEU A 185 -6.99 -5.36 3.10
C LEU A 185 -6.19 -6.47 3.79
N GLY A 186 -5.73 -7.42 3.01
CA GLY A 186 -4.98 -8.57 3.49
C GLY A 186 -4.25 -9.26 2.34
N PRO A 187 -3.81 -10.50 2.53
CA PRO A 187 -3.01 -11.23 1.54
C PRO A 187 -3.80 -11.68 0.30
N GLU A 188 -5.14 -11.57 0.32
CA GLU A 188 -6.00 -11.91 -0.81
C GLU A 188 -6.45 -10.65 -1.54
N MET A 189 -6.30 -10.64 -2.87
CA MET A 189 -6.64 -9.49 -3.70
C MET A 189 -8.14 -9.22 -3.76
N LYS A 190 -8.53 -7.97 -3.51
CA LYS A 190 -9.90 -7.46 -3.56
C LYS A 190 -10.14 -6.41 -4.64
N SER A 191 -9.07 -5.77 -5.14
CA SER A 191 -9.16 -4.75 -6.19
C SER A 191 -9.59 -5.33 -7.54
N THR A 192 -10.27 -4.51 -8.33
CA THR A 192 -10.74 -4.87 -9.69
C THR A 192 -10.10 -4.04 -10.79
N GLY A 193 -9.28 -3.06 -10.43
CA GLY A 193 -8.59 -2.18 -11.34
C GLY A 193 -7.55 -1.34 -10.61
N GLU A 194 -6.86 -0.50 -11.38
CA GLU A 194 -5.86 0.42 -10.87
C GLU A 194 -5.87 1.72 -11.66
N VAL A 195 -5.44 2.79 -11.01
CA VAL A 195 -5.20 4.10 -11.59
C VAL A 195 -3.76 4.53 -11.34
N MET A 196 -3.30 5.57 -12.04
CA MET A 196 -1.93 6.06 -11.90
C MET A 196 -1.92 7.59 -11.81
N GLY A 197 -1.20 8.11 -10.81
CA GLY A 197 -0.81 9.51 -10.73
C GLY A 197 0.65 9.69 -11.14
N ILE A 198 0.97 10.76 -11.88
CA ILE A 198 2.32 11.07 -12.33
C ILE A 198 2.63 12.55 -12.04
N ASP A 199 3.75 12.81 -11.36
CA ASP A 199 4.27 14.16 -11.14
C ASP A 199 5.77 14.14 -10.79
N GLU A 200 6.36 15.33 -10.65
CA GLU A 200 7.77 15.51 -10.29
C GLU A 200 8.06 15.10 -8.84
N THR A 201 7.07 15.13 -7.95
CA THR A 201 7.20 14.71 -6.56
C THR A 201 6.31 13.50 -6.26
N PHE A 202 6.75 12.67 -5.30
CA PHE A 202 5.96 11.54 -4.82
C PHE A 202 4.58 11.98 -4.30
N LEU A 203 4.52 13.01 -3.47
CA LEU A 203 3.26 13.46 -2.87
C LEU A 203 2.27 13.99 -3.92
N SER A 204 2.73 14.77 -4.90
CA SER A 204 1.86 15.21 -6.00
C SER A 204 1.33 14.05 -6.82
N SER A 205 2.17 13.04 -7.08
CA SER A 205 1.78 11.82 -7.80
C SER A 205 0.76 11.01 -7.00
N TYR A 206 0.97 10.87 -5.69
CA TYR A 206 0.04 10.20 -4.78
C TYR A 206 -1.32 10.91 -4.75
N ILE A 207 -1.34 12.23 -4.61
CA ILE A 207 -2.60 12.99 -4.61
C ILE A 207 -3.37 12.78 -5.92
N LYS A 208 -2.67 12.80 -7.07
CA LYS A 208 -3.29 12.53 -8.38
C LYS A 208 -3.87 11.12 -8.46
N SER A 209 -3.20 10.11 -7.91
CA SER A 209 -3.72 8.75 -7.86
C SER A 209 -4.95 8.64 -6.95
N GLN A 210 -4.95 9.32 -5.78
CA GLN A 210 -6.11 9.39 -4.89
C GLN A 210 -7.32 10.02 -5.58
N ILE A 211 -7.14 11.15 -6.25
CA ILE A 211 -8.22 11.80 -7.04
C ILE A 211 -8.74 10.86 -8.13
N ALA A 212 -7.84 10.18 -8.84
CA ALA A 212 -8.19 9.28 -9.93
C ALA A 212 -8.99 8.04 -9.48
N CYS A 213 -8.77 7.54 -8.26
CA CYS A 213 -9.58 6.45 -7.69
C CYS A 213 -10.86 6.94 -6.98
N GLY A 214 -11.09 8.26 -6.93
CA GLY A 214 -12.26 8.88 -6.30
C GLY A 214 -12.10 9.15 -4.80
N ASN A 215 -10.90 9.03 -4.25
CA ASN A 215 -10.59 9.29 -2.86
C ASN A 215 -10.10 10.74 -2.69
N ILE A 216 -11.00 11.65 -2.28
CA ILE A 216 -10.70 13.08 -2.17
C ILE A 216 -10.20 13.41 -0.77
N LEU A 217 -8.92 13.72 -0.65
CA LEU A 217 -8.31 14.13 0.63
C LEU A 217 -8.89 15.48 1.09
N PRO A 218 -9.29 15.62 2.38
CA PRO A 218 -9.86 16.85 2.89
C PRO A 218 -8.78 17.92 3.14
N SER A 219 -9.11 19.18 2.89
CA SER A 219 -8.23 20.32 3.22
C SER A 219 -8.45 20.91 4.61
N LYS A 220 -9.57 20.57 5.27
CA LYS A 220 -10.00 21.02 6.59
C LYS A 220 -11.08 20.11 7.17
N GLY A 221 -11.39 20.26 8.45
CA GLY A 221 -12.50 19.55 9.09
C GLY A 221 -12.06 18.77 10.32
N THR A 222 -12.70 17.64 10.56
CA THR A 222 -12.43 16.77 11.70
C THR A 222 -11.86 15.44 11.23
N VAL A 223 -10.81 14.97 11.90
CA VAL A 223 -10.23 13.64 11.69
C VAL A 223 -10.60 12.74 12.86
N PHE A 224 -11.21 11.60 12.57
CA PHE A 224 -11.43 10.57 13.56
C PHE A 224 -10.24 9.62 13.62
N ILE A 225 -9.76 9.36 14.84
CA ILE A 225 -8.57 8.51 15.09
C ILE A 225 -8.92 7.41 16.10
N SER A 226 -8.72 6.16 15.71
CA SER A 226 -8.83 5.02 16.61
C SER A 226 -7.70 4.03 16.33
N ILE A 227 -6.75 3.94 17.25
CA ILE A 227 -5.48 3.22 17.04
C ILE A 227 -5.35 2.10 18.06
N ASP A 228 -4.93 0.92 17.59
CA ASP A 228 -4.53 -0.17 18.49
C ASP A 228 -3.32 0.22 19.35
N ASN A 229 -3.09 -0.51 20.46
CA ASN A 229 -2.10 -0.09 21.46
C ASN A 229 -0.66 -0.10 20.93
N ASP A 230 -0.31 -1.02 20.04
CA ASP A 230 1.07 -1.16 19.54
C ASP A 230 1.43 -0.02 18.60
N ASN A 231 0.46 0.50 17.88
CA ASN A 231 0.61 1.58 16.93
C ASN A 231 0.49 3.00 17.54
N LYS A 232 0.09 3.11 18.81
CA LYS A 232 -0.10 4.44 19.47
C LYS A 232 1.11 5.36 19.41
N LYS A 233 2.33 4.83 19.53
CA LYS A 233 3.55 5.64 19.46
C LYS A 233 3.76 6.33 18.11
N PHE A 234 3.25 5.75 17.03
CA PHE A 234 3.42 6.28 15.68
C PHE A 234 2.37 7.32 15.29
N ILE A 235 1.23 7.38 16.01
CA ILE A 235 0.17 8.35 15.71
C ILE A 235 0.48 9.76 16.18
N ILE A 236 1.43 9.95 17.12
CA ILE A 236 1.77 11.25 17.71
C ILE A 236 2.17 12.24 16.62
N GLU A 237 3.15 11.88 15.77
CA GLU A 237 3.64 12.73 14.67
C GLU A 237 2.49 13.12 13.71
N ILE A 238 1.67 12.14 13.33
CA ILE A 238 0.52 12.33 12.44
C ILE A 238 -0.51 13.28 13.06
N ALA A 239 -0.84 13.07 14.35
CA ALA A 239 -1.82 13.90 15.05
C ALA A 239 -1.32 15.33 15.30
N GLN A 240 -0.04 15.53 15.59
CA GLN A 240 0.59 16.84 15.68
C GLN A 240 0.49 17.58 14.35
N LYS A 241 0.89 16.96 13.27
CA LYS A 241 0.80 17.52 11.92
C LYS A 241 -0.64 17.89 11.54
N LEU A 242 -1.62 17.03 11.84
CA LEU A 242 -3.03 17.37 11.63
C LEU A 242 -3.47 18.60 12.43
N LYS A 243 -2.98 18.78 13.65
CA LYS A 243 -3.23 19.99 14.44
C LYS A 243 -2.60 21.24 13.85
N GLU A 244 -1.38 21.15 13.34
CA GLU A 244 -0.68 22.24 12.62
C GLU A 244 -1.40 22.63 11.33
N LEU A 245 -2.11 21.67 10.73
CA LEU A 245 -2.95 21.86 9.54
C LEU A 245 -4.38 22.33 9.87
N ASP A 246 -4.66 22.72 11.12
CA ASP A 246 -5.95 23.22 11.64
C ASP A 246 -7.11 22.19 11.63
N PHE A 247 -6.80 20.90 11.65
CA PHE A 247 -7.84 19.89 11.83
C PHE A 247 -8.27 19.75 13.28
N ASN A 248 -9.56 19.49 13.48
CA ASN A 248 -10.08 19.02 14.75
C ASN A 248 -9.81 17.52 14.88
N LEU A 249 -9.43 17.07 16.08
CA LEU A 249 -9.21 15.67 16.35
C LEU A 249 -10.32 15.11 17.23
N LEU A 250 -10.88 13.99 16.80
CA LEU A 250 -11.90 13.20 17.47
C LEU A 250 -11.37 11.78 17.60
N ALA A 251 -11.41 11.17 18.78
CA ALA A 251 -10.85 9.83 18.95
C ALA A 251 -11.63 8.99 19.96
N THR A 252 -11.49 7.67 19.88
CA THR A 252 -11.96 6.77 20.93
C THR A 252 -11.23 7.04 22.24
N LYS A 253 -11.87 6.76 23.38
CA LYS A 253 -11.38 7.11 24.72
C LYS A 253 -9.89 6.82 24.92
N GLY A 254 -9.44 5.57 24.68
CA GLY A 254 -8.05 5.21 24.93
C GLY A 254 -7.03 5.87 23.97
N THR A 255 -7.45 6.23 22.75
CA THR A 255 -6.61 6.99 21.81
C THR A 255 -6.58 8.47 22.20
N ALA A 256 -7.73 9.05 22.57
CA ALA A 256 -7.82 10.44 22.99
C ALA A 256 -7.04 10.71 24.29
N GLU A 257 -7.14 9.82 25.28
CA GLU A 257 -6.36 9.93 26.52
C GLU A 257 -4.85 9.91 26.21
N TYR A 258 -4.39 8.99 25.34
CA TYR A 258 -2.99 8.91 24.94
C TYR A 258 -2.52 10.18 24.22
N LEU A 259 -3.28 10.71 23.28
CA LEU A 259 -2.96 11.96 22.58
C LEU A 259 -2.95 13.16 23.51
N ASN A 260 -3.96 13.29 24.40
CA ASN A 260 -4.03 14.37 25.37
C ASN A 260 -2.87 14.35 26.39
N THR A 261 -2.42 13.16 26.81
CA THR A 261 -1.22 13.01 27.66
C THR A 261 0.05 13.48 26.96
N ASN A 262 0.08 13.40 25.61
CA ASN A 262 1.16 13.95 24.78
C ASN A 262 0.91 15.40 24.31
N ASN A 263 0.05 16.17 25.00
CA ASN A 263 -0.29 17.56 24.73
C ASN A 263 -0.97 17.80 23.35
N ILE A 264 -1.59 16.79 22.76
CA ILE A 264 -2.34 16.91 21.52
C ILE A 264 -3.83 16.92 21.84
N LYS A 265 -4.43 18.11 21.86
CA LYS A 265 -5.84 18.31 22.22
C LYS A 265 -6.78 17.54 21.31
N THR A 266 -7.43 16.52 21.86
CA THR A 266 -8.29 15.58 21.15
C THR A 266 -9.60 15.40 21.91
N LYS A 267 -10.76 15.50 21.22
CA LYS A 267 -12.08 15.23 21.80
C LYS A 267 -12.35 13.73 21.83
N ILE A 268 -13.08 13.28 22.83
CA ILE A 268 -13.51 11.88 22.96
C ILE A 268 -14.85 11.70 22.24
N VAL A 269 -15.00 10.57 21.55
CA VAL A 269 -16.26 10.08 21.02
C VAL A 269 -16.47 8.63 21.43
N ASN A 270 -17.72 8.26 21.68
CA ASN A 270 -18.10 6.89 22.02
C ASN A 270 -17.87 5.93 20.83
N LYS A 271 -17.47 4.71 21.12
CA LYS A 271 -17.60 3.61 20.17
C LYS A 271 -19.08 3.23 20.03
N VAL A 272 -19.43 2.54 18.94
CA VAL A 272 -20.81 2.13 18.65
C VAL A 272 -21.48 1.39 19.82
N LYS A 273 -20.74 0.56 20.55
CA LYS A 273 -21.24 -0.21 21.70
C LYS A 273 -21.27 0.57 23.03
N GLU A 274 -20.76 1.80 23.06
CA GLU A 274 -20.65 2.61 24.29
C GLU A 274 -21.84 3.58 24.48
N GLY A 275 -22.75 3.64 23.49
CA GLY A 275 -23.95 4.47 23.53
C GLY A 275 -23.91 5.70 22.63
N ASN A 276 -25.07 6.33 22.42
CA ASN A 276 -25.26 7.50 21.57
C ASN A 276 -24.99 8.82 22.34
N PRO A 277 -24.48 9.89 21.65
CA PRO A 277 -23.99 9.84 20.28
C PRO A 277 -22.66 9.09 20.17
N HIS A 278 -22.46 8.37 19.07
CA HIS A 278 -21.24 7.63 18.78
C HIS A 278 -20.64 8.01 17.43
N VAL A 279 -19.47 7.47 17.12
CA VAL A 279 -18.69 7.84 15.92
C VAL A 279 -19.46 7.67 14.60
N VAL A 280 -20.33 6.67 14.49
CA VAL A 280 -21.14 6.46 13.26
C VAL A 280 -22.16 7.58 13.08
N ASP A 281 -22.74 8.12 14.15
CA ASP A 281 -23.64 9.28 14.07
C ASP A 281 -22.89 10.51 13.52
N SER A 282 -21.66 10.74 13.98
CA SER A 282 -20.81 11.84 13.49
C SER A 282 -20.40 11.66 12.01
N LEU A 283 -20.20 10.42 11.55
CA LEU A 283 -19.95 10.13 10.12
C LEU A 283 -21.20 10.42 9.27
N ILE A 284 -22.36 9.94 9.68
CA ILE A 284 -23.65 10.18 9.00
C ILE A 284 -23.97 11.69 8.92
N ASN A 285 -23.69 12.42 9.98
CA ASN A 285 -23.92 13.87 10.06
C ASN A 285 -22.85 14.69 9.32
N ASN A 286 -21.91 14.04 8.61
CA ASN A 286 -20.79 14.69 7.90
C ASN A 286 -19.92 15.60 8.82
N GLU A 287 -19.78 15.21 10.09
CA GLU A 287 -18.93 15.90 11.06
C GLU A 287 -17.46 15.46 10.96
N ILE A 288 -17.18 14.31 10.31
CA ILE A 288 -15.87 13.71 10.13
C ILE A 288 -15.53 13.68 8.64
N GLN A 289 -14.34 14.17 8.26
CA GLN A 289 -13.87 14.25 6.88
C GLN A 289 -12.72 13.29 6.57
N LEU A 290 -12.11 12.66 7.57
CA LEU A 290 -11.04 11.67 7.42
C LEU A 290 -11.09 10.68 8.58
N VAL A 291 -10.88 9.40 8.28
CA VAL A 291 -10.84 8.32 9.26
C VAL A 291 -9.48 7.63 9.23
N ILE A 292 -8.85 7.52 10.39
CA ILE A 292 -7.64 6.71 10.64
C ILE A 292 -8.01 5.68 11.70
N ASN A 293 -8.09 4.40 11.28
CA ASN A 293 -8.52 3.35 12.20
C ASN A 293 -7.71 2.07 11.96
N THR A 294 -6.73 1.80 12.84
CA THR A 294 -5.98 0.55 12.83
C THR A 294 -6.63 -0.49 13.73
N THR A 295 -6.58 -1.75 13.33
CA THR A 295 -7.16 -2.87 14.08
C THR A 295 -6.26 -4.09 13.95
N LYS A 296 -6.08 -4.85 15.05
CA LYS A 296 -5.27 -6.08 15.05
C LYS A 296 -6.07 -7.32 15.43
N THR A 297 -6.99 -7.20 16.39
CA THR A 297 -7.73 -8.35 16.91
C THR A 297 -9.04 -8.54 16.15
N GLN A 298 -9.51 -9.78 16.07
CA GLN A 298 -10.83 -10.12 15.51
C GLN A 298 -11.96 -9.31 16.18
N SER A 299 -11.84 -9.05 17.48
CA SER A 299 -12.81 -8.22 18.21
C SER A 299 -12.79 -6.77 17.72
N SER A 300 -11.59 -6.15 17.61
CA SER A 300 -11.46 -4.76 17.14
C SER A 300 -11.89 -4.60 15.68
N ILE A 301 -11.66 -5.61 14.84
CA ILE A 301 -12.12 -5.67 13.47
C ILE A 301 -13.66 -5.64 13.41
N ARG A 302 -14.34 -6.50 14.19
CA ARG A 302 -15.81 -6.54 14.25
C ARG A 302 -16.40 -5.25 14.83
N ASP A 303 -15.79 -4.71 15.88
CA ASP A 303 -16.28 -3.49 16.56
C ASP A 303 -16.17 -2.23 15.70
N SER A 304 -15.25 -2.19 14.75
CA SER A 304 -15.06 -1.05 13.84
C SER A 304 -15.67 -1.27 12.45
N TYR A 305 -16.34 -2.39 12.19
CA TYR A 305 -16.95 -2.68 10.89
C TYR A 305 -17.94 -1.60 10.43
N SER A 306 -18.82 -1.15 11.32
CA SER A 306 -19.81 -0.11 11.01
C SER A 306 -19.14 1.24 10.67
N ILE A 307 -18.02 1.57 11.31
CA ILE A 307 -17.24 2.78 11.00
C ILE A 307 -16.73 2.71 9.55
N ARG A 308 -16.12 1.58 9.17
CA ARG A 308 -15.60 1.37 7.82
C ARG A 308 -16.69 1.42 6.75
N ARG A 309 -17.80 0.69 6.98
CA ARG A 309 -18.94 0.69 6.04
C ARG A 309 -19.57 2.07 5.89
N THR A 310 -19.75 2.80 6.98
CA THR A 310 -20.30 4.17 6.93
C THR A 310 -19.35 5.11 6.20
N SER A 311 -18.04 5.03 6.46
CA SER A 311 -17.04 5.83 5.73
C SER A 311 -17.10 5.59 4.22
N LEU A 312 -17.22 4.33 3.79
CA LEU A 312 -17.39 3.98 2.39
C LEU A 312 -18.69 4.55 1.80
N MET A 313 -19.81 4.39 2.48
CA MET A 313 -21.13 4.86 2.00
C MET A 313 -21.19 6.38 1.83
N TYR A 314 -20.47 7.12 2.68
CA TYR A 314 -20.42 8.58 2.64
C TYR A 314 -19.19 9.14 1.92
N ASN A 315 -18.41 8.26 1.25
CA ASN A 315 -17.17 8.61 0.53
C ASN A 315 -16.16 9.39 1.39
N ILE A 316 -16.04 9.01 2.67
CA ILE A 316 -15.06 9.59 3.59
C ILE A 316 -13.76 8.81 3.46
N PRO A 317 -12.62 9.47 3.14
CA PRO A 317 -11.30 8.84 3.09
C PRO A 317 -10.99 8.06 4.37
N TYR A 318 -10.49 6.82 4.20
CA TYR A 318 -10.30 5.89 5.28
C TYR A 318 -8.94 5.19 5.18
N TYR A 319 -8.17 5.18 6.25
CA TYR A 319 -6.85 4.56 6.32
C TYR A 319 -6.80 3.53 7.45
N THR A 320 -6.40 2.31 7.10
CA THR A 320 -6.31 1.16 8.03
C THR A 320 -4.90 0.93 8.57
N THR A 321 -3.88 1.58 7.96
CA THR A 321 -2.47 1.45 8.32
C THR A 321 -1.88 2.79 8.73
N ILE A 322 -0.88 2.77 9.59
CA ILE A 322 -0.12 3.97 9.98
C ILE A 322 0.65 4.54 8.79
N ALA A 323 1.22 3.67 7.96
CA ALA A 323 1.98 4.08 6.78
C ALA A 323 1.09 4.85 5.77
N GLY A 324 -0.07 4.31 5.44
CA GLY A 324 -1.04 4.98 4.57
C GLY A 324 -1.56 6.29 5.15
N ALA A 325 -1.88 6.30 6.47
CA ALA A 325 -2.31 7.52 7.17
C ALA A 325 -1.23 8.62 7.14
N LYS A 326 0.04 8.26 7.33
CA LYS A 326 1.17 9.20 7.29
C LYS A 326 1.30 9.83 5.90
N VAL A 327 1.31 9.02 4.85
CA VAL A 327 1.40 9.53 3.46
C VAL A 327 0.21 10.41 3.12
N ALA A 328 -1.01 10.06 3.56
CA ALA A 328 -2.19 10.87 3.34
C ALA A 328 -2.10 12.24 4.03
N VAL A 329 -1.61 12.30 5.28
CA VAL A 329 -1.44 13.56 6.01
C VAL A 329 -0.30 14.40 5.43
N ASP A 330 0.80 13.79 5.02
CA ASP A 330 1.88 14.48 4.29
C ASP A 330 1.36 15.04 2.94
N ALA A 331 0.48 14.30 2.26
CA ALA A 331 -0.17 14.76 1.04
C ALA A 331 -1.13 15.94 1.29
N ILE A 332 -1.91 15.93 2.37
CA ILE A 332 -2.78 17.06 2.77
C ILE A 332 -1.95 18.32 3.04
N GLU A 333 -0.80 18.19 3.72
CA GLU A 333 0.14 19.31 3.93
C GLU A 333 0.64 19.84 2.57
N HIS A 334 1.07 18.94 1.69
CA HIS A 334 1.57 19.29 0.37
C HIS A 334 0.53 20.04 -0.48
N MET A 335 -0.76 19.63 -0.42
CA MET A 335 -1.87 20.32 -1.10
C MET A 335 -2.06 21.78 -0.69
N LYS A 336 -1.66 22.16 0.52
CA LYS A 336 -1.75 23.56 0.98
C LYS A 336 -0.64 24.46 0.42
N THR A 337 0.46 23.89 -0.05
CA THR A 337 1.67 24.62 -0.46
C THR A 337 1.96 24.55 -1.96
N GLN A 338 1.36 23.63 -2.67
CA GLN A 338 1.64 23.38 -4.08
C GLN A 338 0.37 23.40 -4.94
N GLU A 339 0.46 24.04 -6.11
CA GLU A 339 -0.59 23.99 -7.12
C GLU A 339 -0.46 22.71 -7.96
N PHE A 340 -1.60 22.14 -8.35
CA PHE A 340 -1.64 20.98 -9.22
C PHE A 340 -1.48 21.39 -10.67
N THR A 341 -0.54 20.75 -11.36
CA THR A 341 -0.39 20.85 -12.81
C THR A 341 -0.96 19.61 -13.49
N ILE A 342 -1.70 19.79 -14.57
CA ILE A 342 -2.19 18.70 -15.41
C ILE A 342 -1.33 18.66 -16.68
N LYS A 343 -0.71 17.50 -16.93
CA LYS A 343 0.08 17.25 -18.15
C LYS A 343 -0.50 16.03 -18.86
N SER A 344 -0.46 16.01 -20.19
CA SER A 344 -0.87 14.83 -20.95
C SER A 344 0.15 13.70 -20.77
N LEU A 345 -0.31 12.45 -20.71
CA LEU A 345 0.57 11.28 -20.58
C LEU A 345 1.60 11.22 -21.71
N GLN A 346 1.22 11.63 -22.93
CA GLN A 346 2.10 11.66 -24.11
C GLN A 346 3.23 12.66 -24.01
N THR A 347 3.13 13.67 -23.14
CA THR A 347 4.19 14.70 -22.95
C THR A 347 5.09 14.40 -21.76
N ILE A 348 4.76 13.38 -20.97
CA ILE A 348 5.50 13.02 -19.74
C ILE A 348 6.61 12.00 -20.04
N ASN A 349 6.44 11.16 -21.05
CA ASN A 349 7.37 10.10 -21.46
C ASN A 349 8.30 10.50 -22.60
#